data_c1ace5de331a3d6eb19b46d9a11343aa
#
_entry.id   c1ace5de331a3d6eb19b46d9a11343aa
#
_cell.length_a   1.000
_cell.length_b   1.000
_cell.length_c   1.000
_cell.angle_alpha   90.00
_cell.angle_beta   90.00
_cell.angle_gamma   90.00
#
_symmetry.space_group_name_H-M   'P 1'
#
loop_
_entity.id
_entity.type
_entity.pdbx_description
1 polymer ?
#
loop_
_entity_poly.entity_id
_entity_poly.type
_entity_poly.pdbx_seq_one_letter_code
_entity_poly.pdbx_strand_id
1 'polypeptide(L)'
;MSGEPALAGQTVLVIGGSSGIGLETARHARAEGAEVVLTGRDPDRLRRAAADVGAVRTEAFDATDFDRLERFFVELPGPVDHVVVTAGSPYYAPLSEMDVAQARRDTDTHLWLPVYVAKLAVGRVRPGGSLLLFSGTGGRRTAVGLSLVSTLTAGLPALTRSLALEIAPIRVNLIAPGFVDTPLSASLLGDQLEDRREQLRSTLPIRRVVGPADVAALSVHVMVNTALTGATFDVDGGQQLVHG
;
A
#
# COMPACT_ATOMS: atom_id res chain seq x y z
N MET A 1 22.69 14.64 17.57
CA MET A 1 22.94 15.13 16.20
C MET A 1 21.65 14.93 15.43
N SER A 2 20.82 15.97 15.29
CA SER A 2 19.64 15.95 14.42
C SER A 2 20.16 16.05 12.98
N GLY A 3 20.26 14.90 12.32
CA GLY A 3 20.53 14.87 10.88
C GLY A 3 19.39 15.58 10.12
N GLU A 4 19.67 16.03 8.90
CA GLU A 4 18.66 16.54 7.98
C GLU A 4 17.57 15.46 7.78
N PRO A 5 16.27 15.83 7.73
CA PRO A 5 15.20 14.86 7.55
C PRO A 5 15.42 14.04 6.24
N ALA A 6 15.21 12.75 6.32
CA ALA A 6 15.65 11.80 5.27
C ALA A 6 14.93 11.96 3.92
N LEU A 7 13.76 12.60 3.91
CA LEU A 7 12.95 12.90 2.69
C LEU A 7 12.84 14.42 2.44
N ALA A 8 13.72 15.24 3.03
CA ALA A 8 13.70 16.69 2.82
C ALA A 8 13.82 17.03 1.32
N GLY A 9 12.91 17.90 0.84
CA GLY A 9 12.86 18.33 -0.56
C GLY A 9 12.36 17.26 -1.55
N GLN A 10 11.89 16.11 -1.07
CA GLN A 10 11.32 15.04 -1.90
C GLN A 10 9.79 15.08 -1.86
N THR A 11 9.16 14.61 -2.94
CA THR A 11 7.70 14.51 -3.06
C THR A 11 7.26 13.05 -3.02
N VAL A 12 6.34 12.73 -2.11
CA VAL A 12 5.73 11.42 -1.95
C VAL A 12 4.27 11.45 -2.36
N LEU A 13 3.92 10.72 -3.43
CA LEU A 13 2.54 10.50 -3.86
C LEU A 13 1.98 9.24 -3.20
N VAL A 14 0.88 9.35 -2.46
CA VAL A 14 0.20 8.19 -1.86
C VAL A 14 -1.17 7.98 -2.51
N ILE A 15 -1.29 6.93 -3.30
CA ILE A 15 -2.55 6.49 -3.91
C ILE A 15 -3.28 5.60 -2.89
N GLY A 16 -4.39 6.12 -2.32
CA GLY A 16 -5.06 5.51 -1.16
C GLY A 16 -4.64 6.12 0.18
N GLY A 17 -4.19 7.39 0.18
CA GLY A 17 -3.65 8.10 1.35
C GLY A 17 -4.69 8.64 2.34
N SER A 18 -5.98 8.33 2.21
CA SER A 18 -7.02 8.94 3.07
C SER A 18 -7.30 8.18 4.37
N SER A 19 -6.71 7.00 4.59
CA SER A 19 -6.90 6.21 5.82
C SER A 19 -5.86 5.09 5.96
N GLY A 20 -5.82 4.44 7.12
CA GLY A 20 -5.06 3.22 7.38
C GLY A 20 -3.56 3.37 7.08
N ILE A 21 -2.99 2.35 6.43
CA ILE A 21 -1.57 2.28 6.10
C ILE A 21 -1.12 3.49 5.24
N GLY A 22 -1.94 3.86 4.24
CA GLY A 22 -1.58 4.96 3.33
C GLY A 22 -1.49 6.31 4.06
N LEU A 23 -2.46 6.62 4.92
CA LEU A 23 -2.44 7.84 5.73
C LEU A 23 -1.25 7.85 6.70
N GLU A 24 -0.98 6.74 7.36
CA GLU A 24 0.15 6.66 8.29
C GLU A 24 1.51 6.76 7.58
N THR A 25 1.62 6.15 6.39
CA THR A 25 2.81 6.32 5.53
C THR A 25 3.00 7.79 5.14
N ALA A 26 1.91 8.49 4.81
CA ALA A 26 1.95 9.92 4.50
C ALA A 26 2.42 10.76 5.71
N ARG A 27 1.93 10.47 6.92
CA ARG A 27 2.37 11.12 8.16
C ARG A 27 3.87 10.93 8.42
N HIS A 28 4.34 9.69 8.30
CA HIS A 28 5.75 9.35 8.48
C HIS A 28 6.63 10.03 7.42
N ALA A 29 6.22 10.02 6.14
CA ALA A 29 6.95 10.72 5.09
C ALA A 29 7.01 12.24 5.34
N ARG A 30 5.90 12.83 5.79
CA ARG A 30 5.85 14.26 6.16
C ARG A 30 6.77 14.59 7.35
N ALA A 31 6.80 13.74 8.36
CA ALA A 31 7.69 13.88 9.52
C ALA A 31 9.17 13.83 9.11
N GLU A 32 9.50 13.07 8.05
CA GLU A 32 10.83 13.02 7.44
C GLU A 32 11.08 14.13 6.39
N GLY A 33 10.21 15.15 6.34
CA GLY A 33 10.43 16.37 5.55
C GLY A 33 9.89 16.32 4.11
N ALA A 34 9.18 15.26 3.71
CA ALA A 34 8.62 15.17 2.38
C ALA A 34 7.46 16.16 2.14
N GLU A 35 7.31 16.62 0.90
CA GLU A 35 6.03 17.10 0.39
C GLU A 35 5.13 15.91 0.07
N VAL A 36 3.86 15.96 0.51
CA VAL A 36 2.95 14.83 0.35
C VAL A 36 1.78 15.18 -0.55
N VAL A 37 1.53 14.32 -1.54
CA VAL A 37 0.37 14.36 -2.43
C VAL A 37 -0.51 13.15 -2.12
N LEU A 38 -1.81 13.36 -1.88
CA LEU A 38 -2.74 12.30 -1.52
C LEU A 38 -3.83 12.10 -2.56
N THR A 39 -4.18 10.85 -2.85
CA THR A 39 -5.44 10.54 -3.54
C THR A 39 -6.31 9.59 -2.70
N GLY A 40 -7.60 9.61 -2.95
CA GLY A 40 -8.57 8.74 -2.29
C GLY A 40 -9.96 8.90 -2.89
N ARG A 41 -10.85 7.94 -2.67
CA ARG A 41 -12.20 7.95 -3.28
C ARG A 41 -13.17 8.89 -2.61
N ASP A 42 -13.12 9.00 -1.29
CA ASP A 42 -14.02 9.80 -0.48
C ASP A 42 -13.41 11.21 -0.29
N PRO A 43 -14.03 12.26 -0.86
CA PRO A 43 -13.47 13.62 -0.83
C PRO A 43 -13.44 14.22 0.57
N ASP A 44 -14.38 13.87 1.44
CA ASP A 44 -14.43 14.42 2.80
C ASP A 44 -13.37 13.77 3.70
N ARG A 45 -13.18 12.46 3.58
CA ARG A 45 -12.11 11.75 4.27
C ARG A 45 -10.75 12.22 3.78
N LEU A 46 -10.58 12.40 2.48
CA LEU A 46 -9.35 12.89 1.87
C LEU A 46 -9.02 14.30 2.35
N ARG A 47 -10.00 15.18 2.44
CA ARG A 47 -9.81 16.55 2.95
C ARG A 47 -9.34 16.55 4.41
N ARG A 48 -9.93 15.70 5.27
CA ARG A 48 -9.49 15.56 6.66
C ARG A 48 -8.04 15.02 6.75
N ALA A 49 -7.73 13.98 5.96
CA ALA A 49 -6.38 13.44 5.88
C ALA A 49 -5.36 14.47 5.40
N ALA A 50 -5.71 15.27 4.40
CA ALA A 50 -4.86 16.33 3.89
C ALA A 50 -4.55 17.42 4.93
N ALA A 51 -5.56 17.83 5.68
CA ALA A 51 -5.38 18.81 6.76
C ALA A 51 -4.49 18.26 7.89
N ASP A 52 -4.64 16.99 8.24
CA ASP A 52 -3.87 16.31 9.26
C ASP A 52 -2.38 16.16 8.88
N VAL A 53 -2.09 15.79 7.64
CA VAL A 53 -0.72 15.57 7.13
C VAL A 53 -0.06 16.87 6.66
N GLY A 54 -0.84 17.92 6.34
CA GLY A 54 -0.35 19.08 5.63
C GLY A 54 0.03 18.77 4.18
N ALA A 55 -0.83 18.00 3.49
CA ALA A 55 -0.60 17.62 2.10
C ALA A 55 -0.62 18.84 1.18
N VAL A 56 0.33 18.91 0.25
CA VAL A 56 0.46 20.04 -0.69
C VAL A 56 -0.52 19.96 -1.85
N ARG A 57 -1.03 18.77 -2.16
CA ARG A 57 -2.06 18.53 -3.18
C ARG A 57 -2.90 17.30 -2.82
N THR A 58 -4.18 17.35 -3.17
CA THR A 58 -5.08 16.20 -3.07
C THR A 58 -5.98 16.10 -4.28
N GLU A 59 -6.39 14.87 -4.62
CA GLU A 59 -7.39 14.66 -5.65
C GLU A 59 -8.25 13.45 -5.34
N ALA A 60 -9.59 13.64 -5.41
CA ALA A 60 -10.55 12.60 -5.08
C ALA A 60 -11.02 11.88 -6.34
N PHE A 61 -10.69 10.60 -6.48
CA PHE A 61 -11.14 9.72 -7.55
C PHE A 61 -10.96 8.25 -7.16
N ASP A 62 -11.61 7.35 -7.91
CA ASP A 62 -11.35 5.91 -7.80
C ASP A 62 -10.07 5.58 -8.57
N ALA A 63 -9.08 5.01 -7.88
CA ALA A 63 -7.79 4.67 -8.50
C ALA A 63 -7.91 3.60 -9.61
N THR A 64 -9.03 2.88 -9.71
CA THR A 64 -9.33 1.95 -10.80
C THR A 64 -10.03 2.62 -12.00
N ASP A 65 -10.38 3.90 -11.91
CA ASP A 65 -10.65 4.74 -13.08
C ASP A 65 -9.30 5.12 -13.74
N PHE A 66 -8.83 4.24 -14.61
CA PHE A 66 -7.49 4.36 -15.20
C PHE A 66 -7.34 5.60 -16.09
N ASP A 67 -8.41 6.05 -16.74
CA ASP A 67 -8.40 7.29 -17.52
C ASP A 67 -8.23 8.52 -16.60
N ARG A 68 -8.88 8.49 -15.44
CA ARG A 68 -8.73 9.55 -14.44
C ARG A 68 -7.35 9.51 -13.78
N LEU A 69 -6.85 8.32 -13.48
CA LEU A 69 -5.51 8.11 -12.95
C LEU A 69 -4.44 8.64 -13.92
N GLU A 70 -4.56 8.36 -15.22
CA GLU A 70 -3.64 8.87 -16.23
C GLU A 70 -3.67 10.39 -16.30
N ARG A 71 -4.87 11.00 -16.36
CA ARG A 71 -5.00 12.47 -16.32
C ARG A 71 -4.35 13.07 -15.08
N PHE A 72 -4.56 12.48 -13.91
CA PHE A 72 -3.95 12.93 -12.66
C PHE A 72 -2.41 12.94 -12.75
N PHE A 73 -1.79 11.88 -13.28
CA PHE A 73 -0.34 11.84 -13.47
C PHE A 73 0.14 12.89 -14.47
N VAL A 74 -0.61 13.16 -15.55
CA VAL A 74 -0.28 14.22 -16.52
C VAL A 74 -0.34 15.61 -15.89
N GLU A 75 -1.31 15.84 -15.01
CA GLU A 75 -1.56 17.11 -14.32
C GLU A 75 -0.65 17.36 -13.11
N LEU A 76 0.21 16.42 -12.74
CA LEU A 76 1.21 16.68 -11.70
C LEU A 76 2.13 17.81 -12.13
N PRO A 77 2.42 18.78 -11.26
CA PRO A 77 3.21 19.98 -11.62
C PRO A 77 4.67 19.68 -11.95
N GLY A 78 5.14 18.48 -11.59
CA GLY A 78 6.49 18.00 -11.84
C GLY A 78 6.64 16.54 -11.49
N PRO A 79 7.82 15.97 -11.69
CA PRO A 79 8.10 14.60 -11.29
C PRO A 79 8.12 14.49 -9.76
N VAL A 80 7.60 13.35 -9.25
CA VAL A 80 7.66 12.97 -7.84
C VAL A 80 8.85 12.06 -7.56
N ASP A 81 9.24 11.92 -6.31
CA ASP A 81 10.36 11.04 -5.92
C ASP A 81 9.86 9.64 -5.58
N HIS A 82 8.71 9.53 -4.94
CA HIS A 82 8.16 8.25 -4.52
C HIS A 82 6.66 8.16 -4.80
N VAL A 83 6.23 6.98 -5.26
CA VAL A 83 4.81 6.62 -5.39
C VAL A 83 4.52 5.42 -4.50
N VAL A 84 3.48 5.53 -3.69
CA VAL A 84 3.00 4.49 -2.77
C VAL A 84 1.59 4.10 -3.16
N VAL A 85 1.32 2.81 -3.41
CA VAL A 85 0.02 2.30 -3.85
C VAL A 85 -0.58 1.46 -2.74
N THR A 86 -1.47 2.06 -1.94
CA THR A 86 -2.19 1.41 -0.83
C THR A 86 -3.70 1.33 -1.06
N ALA A 87 -4.17 1.81 -2.21
CA ALA A 87 -5.59 1.73 -2.56
C ALA A 87 -6.01 0.27 -2.74
N GLY A 88 -7.12 -0.10 -2.14
CA GLY A 88 -7.71 -1.42 -2.29
C GLY A 88 -8.28 -1.99 -1.00
N SER A 89 -9.10 -3.01 -1.18
CA SER A 89 -9.67 -3.84 -0.13
C SER A 89 -9.83 -5.24 -0.70
N PRO A 90 -9.29 -6.29 -0.06
CA PRO A 90 -9.37 -7.64 -0.60
C PRO A 90 -10.82 -8.15 -0.61
N TYR A 91 -11.15 -8.95 -1.62
CA TYR A 91 -12.43 -9.63 -1.72
C TYR A 91 -12.31 -11.10 -1.34
N TYR A 92 -13.03 -11.49 -0.30
CA TYR A 92 -13.08 -12.85 0.23
C TYR A 92 -14.43 -13.47 -0.06
N ALA A 93 -14.48 -14.60 -0.75
CA ALA A 93 -15.70 -15.37 -0.96
C ALA A 93 -15.38 -16.83 -1.30
N PRO A 94 -16.14 -17.81 -0.76
CA PRO A 94 -16.14 -19.17 -1.27
C PRO A 94 -16.46 -19.16 -2.77
N LEU A 95 -15.88 -20.09 -3.53
CA LEU A 95 -16.07 -20.12 -4.99
C LEU A 95 -17.57 -20.22 -5.38
N SER A 96 -18.35 -20.96 -4.61
CA SER A 96 -19.80 -21.12 -4.80
C SER A 96 -20.62 -19.83 -4.61
N GLU A 97 -20.06 -18.86 -3.89
CA GLU A 97 -20.72 -17.59 -3.52
C GLU A 97 -20.04 -16.38 -4.18
N MET A 98 -19.04 -16.63 -5.03
CA MET A 98 -18.23 -15.57 -5.62
C MET A 98 -19.04 -14.70 -6.59
N ASP A 99 -19.16 -13.42 -6.30
CA ASP A 99 -19.60 -12.41 -7.27
C ASP A 99 -18.43 -12.12 -8.23
N VAL A 100 -18.57 -12.57 -9.48
CA VAL A 100 -17.55 -12.40 -10.53
C VAL A 100 -17.30 -10.92 -10.85
N ALA A 101 -18.31 -10.06 -10.76
CA ALA A 101 -18.12 -8.63 -11.00
C ALA A 101 -17.28 -7.99 -9.88
N GLN A 102 -17.51 -8.37 -8.62
CA GLN A 102 -16.67 -7.95 -7.51
C GLN A 102 -15.25 -8.51 -7.60
N ALA A 103 -15.12 -9.78 -7.99
CA ALA A 103 -13.80 -10.41 -8.21
C ALA A 103 -12.98 -9.69 -9.30
N ARG A 104 -13.62 -9.24 -10.37
CA ARG A 104 -12.97 -8.42 -11.41
C ARG A 104 -12.49 -7.08 -10.86
N ARG A 105 -13.33 -6.36 -10.10
CA ARG A 105 -12.93 -5.11 -9.45
C ARG A 105 -11.75 -5.30 -8.48
N ASP A 106 -11.72 -6.42 -7.78
CA ASP A 106 -10.59 -6.78 -6.91
C ASP A 106 -9.30 -7.01 -7.73
N THR A 107 -9.42 -7.68 -8.88
CA THR A 107 -8.31 -7.88 -9.82
C THR A 107 -7.82 -6.54 -10.41
N ASP A 108 -8.74 -5.64 -10.76
CA ASP A 108 -8.39 -4.30 -11.23
C ASP A 108 -7.58 -3.55 -10.17
N THR A 109 -7.98 -3.65 -8.90
CA THR A 109 -7.32 -2.97 -7.81
C THR A 109 -5.96 -3.59 -7.44
N HIS A 110 -5.85 -4.92 -7.39
CA HIS A 110 -4.66 -5.58 -6.85
C HIS A 110 -3.66 -6.06 -7.92
N LEU A 111 -4.05 -6.09 -9.18
CA LEU A 111 -3.16 -6.45 -10.29
C LEU A 111 -2.99 -5.30 -11.28
N TRP A 112 -4.09 -4.81 -11.85
CA TRP A 112 -4.01 -3.81 -12.92
C TRP A 112 -3.59 -2.44 -12.41
N LEU A 113 -4.05 -1.99 -11.25
CA LEU A 113 -3.63 -0.70 -10.68
C LEU A 113 -2.10 -0.64 -10.47
N PRO A 114 -1.42 -1.63 -9.85
CA PRO A 114 0.04 -1.67 -9.81
C PRO A 114 0.71 -1.57 -11.18
N VAL A 115 0.21 -2.28 -12.18
CA VAL A 115 0.74 -2.27 -13.56
C VAL A 115 0.56 -0.88 -14.19
N TYR A 116 -0.62 -0.29 -14.09
CA TYR A 116 -0.89 1.05 -14.64
C TYR A 116 -0.05 2.13 -13.95
N VAL A 117 0.04 2.09 -12.62
CA VAL A 117 0.89 3.04 -11.88
C VAL A 117 2.35 2.89 -12.29
N ALA A 118 2.86 1.67 -12.45
CA ALA A 118 4.22 1.45 -12.92
C ALA A 118 4.45 2.03 -14.33
N LYS A 119 3.50 1.83 -15.25
CA LYS A 119 3.53 2.44 -16.58
C LYS A 119 3.57 3.97 -16.51
N LEU A 120 2.72 4.57 -15.67
CA LEU A 120 2.64 6.02 -15.50
C LEU A 120 3.83 6.61 -14.74
N ALA A 121 4.50 5.81 -13.91
CA ALA A 121 5.70 6.22 -13.18
C ALA A 121 6.87 6.56 -14.13
N VAL A 122 6.93 5.90 -15.29
CA VAL A 122 7.96 6.18 -16.30
C VAL A 122 7.81 7.63 -16.78
N GLY A 123 8.87 8.43 -16.58
CA GLY A 123 8.89 9.86 -16.91
C GLY A 123 8.18 10.78 -15.90
N ARG A 124 7.55 10.22 -14.84
CA ARG A 124 6.89 10.98 -13.76
C ARG A 124 7.49 10.73 -12.39
N VAL A 125 8.26 9.67 -12.22
CA VAL A 125 9.10 9.44 -11.04
C VAL A 125 10.55 9.75 -11.39
N ARG A 126 11.24 10.45 -10.51
CA ARG A 126 12.65 10.82 -10.72
C ARG A 126 13.53 9.56 -10.81
N PRO A 127 14.61 9.60 -11.61
CA PRO A 127 15.63 8.54 -11.57
C PRO A 127 16.14 8.30 -10.15
N GLY A 128 16.17 7.04 -9.70
CA GLY A 128 16.53 6.67 -8.33
C GLY A 128 15.38 6.76 -7.30
N GLY A 129 14.26 7.35 -7.68
CA GLY A 129 13.03 7.34 -6.88
C GLY A 129 12.44 5.93 -6.73
N SER A 130 11.27 5.80 -6.12
CA SER A 130 10.68 4.47 -5.88
C SER A 130 9.18 4.38 -6.13
N LEU A 131 8.77 3.20 -6.57
CA LEU A 131 7.39 2.71 -6.55
C LEU A 131 7.27 1.65 -5.46
N LEU A 132 6.41 1.89 -4.48
CA LEU A 132 6.14 0.98 -3.37
C LEU A 132 4.74 0.41 -3.52
N LEU A 133 4.68 -0.89 -3.74
CA LEU A 133 3.46 -1.67 -3.89
C LEU A 133 3.07 -2.35 -2.58
N PHE A 134 1.80 -2.65 -2.44
CA PHE A 134 1.26 -3.35 -1.28
C PHE A 134 0.55 -4.64 -1.70
N SER A 135 0.72 -5.66 -0.87
CA SER A 135 0.11 -6.97 -1.00
C SER A 135 -0.40 -7.43 0.37
N GLY A 136 -0.35 -8.71 0.63
CA GLY A 136 -0.60 -9.32 1.92
C GLY A 136 0.07 -10.68 2.04
N THR A 137 0.25 -11.17 3.26
CA THR A 137 0.77 -12.50 3.49
C THR A 137 -0.27 -13.61 3.27
N GLY A 138 -1.54 -13.24 3.01
CA GLY A 138 -2.67 -14.16 2.87
C GLY A 138 -2.51 -15.20 1.75
N GLY A 139 -1.76 -14.89 0.67
CA GLY A 139 -1.51 -15.84 -0.42
C GLY A 139 -0.62 -17.03 -0.06
N ARG A 140 0.00 -17.00 1.09
CA ARG A 140 0.87 -18.10 1.58
C ARG A 140 0.10 -19.19 2.32
N ARG A 141 -1.16 -18.91 2.69
CA ARG A 141 -2.06 -19.85 3.36
C ARG A 141 -3.28 -20.06 2.48
N THR A 142 -3.54 -21.30 2.15
CA THR A 142 -4.72 -21.68 1.38
C THR A 142 -5.88 -21.97 2.31
N ALA A 143 -7.06 -21.41 2.02
CA ALA A 143 -8.29 -21.69 2.72
C ALA A 143 -9.50 -21.46 1.80
N VAL A 144 -10.67 -21.95 2.20
CA VAL A 144 -11.93 -21.65 1.51
C VAL A 144 -12.15 -20.13 1.53
N GLY A 145 -12.54 -19.58 0.39
CA GLY A 145 -12.77 -18.12 0.24
C GLY A 145 -11.53 -17.31 -0.13
N LEU A 146 -10.33 -17.91 -0.20
CA LEU A 146 -9.08 -17.22 -0.49
C LEU A 146 -8.55 -17.41 -1.91
N SER A 147 -9.25 -18.12 -2.79
CA SER A 147 -8.72 -18.50 -4.12
C SER A 147 -8.21 -17.28 -4.92
N LEU A 148 -8.98 -16.20 -4.98
CA LEU A 148 -8.57 -14.99 -5.70
C LEU A 148 -7.44 -14.25 -4.97
N VAL A 149 -7.63 -13.99 -3.68
CA VAL A 149 -6.64 -13.28 -2.85
C VAL A 149 -5.30 -14.01 -2.85
N SER A 150 -5.31 -15.35 -2.70
CA SER A 150 -4.09 -16.16 -2.75
C SER A 150 -3.37 -16.03 -4.09
N THR A 151 -4.11 -16.05 -5.20
CA THR A 151 -3.56 -15.88 -6.54
C THR A 151 -2.91 -14.52 -6.71
N LEU A 152 -3.63 -13.45 -6.36
CA LEU A 152 -3.14 -12.08 -6.50
C LEU A 152 -1.91 -11.83 -5.60
N THR A 153 -1.98 -12.20 -4.33
CA THR A 153 -0.88 -12.00 -3.39
C THR A 153 0.36 -12.84 -3.72
N ALA A 154 0.19 -14.03 -4.28
CA ALA A 154 1.32 -14.87 -4.74
C ALA A 154 1.96 -14.34 -6.03
N GLY A 155 1.21 -13.70 -6.91
CA GLY A 155 1.72 -13.13 -8.17
C GLY A 155 2.48 -11.82 -8.00
N LEU A 156 2.10 -10.98 -7.05
CA LEU A 156 2.68 -9.64 -6.87
C LEU A 156 4.19 -9.62 -6.60
N PRO A 157 4.81 -10.57 -5.87
CA PRO A 157 6.28 -10.64 -5.77
C PRO A 157 6.98 -10.85 -7.12
N ALA A 158 6.38 -11.63 -8.02
CA ALA A 158 6.91 -11.82 -9.38
C ALA A 158 6.77 -10.55 -10.22
N LEU A 159 5.60 -9.91 -10.18
CA LEU A 159 5.36 -8.63 -10.84
C LEU A 159 6.36 -7.57 -10.36
N THR A 160 6.57 -7.45 -9.05
CA THR A 160 7.50 -6.48 -8.45
C THR A 160 8.92 -6.65 -9.00
N ARG A 161 9.41 -7.89 -9.10
CA ARG A 161 10.75 -8.16 -9.66
C ARG A 161 10.85 -7.80 -11.14
N SER A 162 9.82 -8.10 -11.93
CA SER A 162 9.77 -7.76 -13.35
C SER A 162 9.77 -6.23 -13.53
N LEU A 163 8.89 -5.53 -12.82
CA LEU A 163 8.80 -4.08 -12.89
C LEU A 163 10.11 -3.39 -12.45
N ALA A 164 10.81 -3.93 -11.44
CA ALA A 164 12.10 -3.40 -11.00
C ALA A 164 13.18 -3.43 -12.09
N LEU A 165 13.06 -4.35 -13.05
CA LEU A 165 13.93 -4.40 -14.24
C LEU A 165 13.41 -3.49 -15.36
N GLU A 166 12.10 -3.51 -15.62
CA GLU A 166 11.49 -2.85 -16.78
C GLU A 166 11.47 -1.33 -16.67
N ILE A 167 11.31 -0.79 -15.45
CA ILE A 167 11.25 0.66 -15.22
C ILE A 167 12.49 1.23 -14.52
N ALA A 168 13.60 0.47 -14.49
CA ALA A 168 14.86 1.00 -13.97
C ALA A 168 15.25 2.33 -14.65
N PRO A 169 15.78 3.31 -13.94
CA PRO A 169 16.33 3.27 -12.58
C PRO A 169 15.32 3.58 -11.46
N ILE A 170 14.02 3.56 -11.72
CA ILE A 170 12.99 3.65 -10.67
C ILE A 170 13.00 2.32 -9.90
N ARG A 171 13.17 2.39 -8.57
CA ARG A 171 13.17 1.21 -7.71
C ARG A 171 11.74 0.73 -7.47
N VAL A 172 11.49 -0.57 -7.50
CA VAL A 172 10.17 -1.14 -7.22
C VAL A 172 10.30 -2.16 -6.12
N ASN A 173 9.51 -2.00 -5.05
CA ASN A 173 9.48 -2.93 -3.93
C ASN A 173 8.03 -3.21 -3.50
N LEU A 174 7.84 -4.29 -2.77
CA LEU A 174 6.55 -4.76 -2.27
C LEU A 174 6.60 -4.90 -0.75
N ILE A 175 5.62 -4.35 -0.05
CA ILE A 175 5.36 -4.67 1.35
C ILE A 175 4.16 -5.62 1.41
N ALA A 176 4.30 -6.71 2.14
CA ALA A 176 3.27 -7.72 2.36
C ALA A 176 2.90 -7.75 3.86
N PRO A 177 1.92 -6.95 4.30
CA PRO A 177 1.45 -7.00 5.67
C PRO A 177 0.69 -8.29 5.96
N GLY A 178 0.73 -8.72 7.22
CA GLY A 178 -0.25 -9.62 7.81
C GLY A 178 -1.54 -8.89 8.19
N PHE A 179 -2.16 -9.30 9.29
CA PHE A 179 -3.23 -8.48 9.86
C PHE A 179 -2.64 -7.17 10.40
N VAL A 180 -3.20 -6.06 9.96
CA VAL A 180 -2.86 -4.71 10.46
C VAL A 180 -4.12 -4.07 11.02
N ASP A 181 -4.05 -3.55 12.24
CA ASP A 181 -5.17 -2.91 12.91
C ASP A 181 -5.49 -1.55 12.29
N THR A 182 -6.45 -1.52 11.38
CA THR A 182 -6.82 -0.36 10.56
C THR A 182 -8.35 -0.23 10.49
N PRO A 183 -8.88 0.92 10.02
CA PRO A 183 -10.31 1.03 9.73
C PRO A 183 -10.81 -0.02 8.72
N LEU A 184 -9.95 -0.49 7.80
CA LEU A 184 -10.30 -1.55 6.87
C LEU A 184 -10.52 -2.88 7.59
N SER A 185 -9.61 -3.30 8.45
CA SER A 185 -9.75 -4.53 9.23
C SER A 185 -10.95 -4.48 10.17
N ALA A 186 -11.23 -3.32 10.76
CA ALA A 186 -12.44 -3.10 11.55
C ALA A 186 -13.73 -3.27 10.71
N SER A 187 -13.74 -2.72 9.51
CA SER A 187 -14.87 -2.87 8.58
C SER A 187 -15.08 -4.31 8.08
N LEU A 188 -13.99 -5.08 7.92
CA LEU A 188 -14.05 -6.47 7.46
C LEU A 188 -14.49 -7.45 8.56
N LEU A 189 -14.09 -7.20 9.79
CA LEU A 189 -14.32 -8.11 10.92
C LEU A 189 -15.55 -7.75 11.77
N GLY A 190 -15.99 -6.49 11.74
CA GLY A 190 -17.12 -6.04 12.55
C GLY A 190 -16.95 -6.43 14.03
N ASP A 191 -17.94 -7.14 14.57
CA ASP A 191 -17.97 -7.58 15.97
C ASP A 191 -16.83 -8.57 16.33
N GLN A 192 -16.22 -9.23 15.34
CA GLN A 192 -15.12 -10.18 15.56
C GLN A 192 -13.74 -9.49 15.73
N LEU A 193 -13.67 -8.17 15.61
CA LEU A 193 -12.41 -7.43 15.63
C LEU A 193 -11.65 -7.62 16.96
N GLU A 194 -12.31 -7.50 18.10
CA GLU A 194 -11.62 -7.59 19.39
C GLU A 194 -11.18 -9.03 19.70
N ASP A 195 -11.97 -10.02 19.38
CA ASP A 195 -11.56 -11.43 19.48
C ASP A 195 -10.33 -11.71 18.62
N ARG A 196 -10.28 -11.12 17.40
CA ARG A 196 -9.12 -11.23 16.54
C ARG A 196 -7.88 -10.55 17.11
N ARG A 197 -8.03 -9.38 17.69
CA ARG A 197 -6.94 -8.67 18.37
C ARG A 197 -6.36 -9.49 19.53
N GLU A 198 -7.24 -10.07 20.37
CA GLU A 198 -6.83 -10.88 21.51
C GLU A 198 -6.11 -12.16 21.07
N GLN A 199 -6.66 -12.85 20.05
CA GLN A 199 -6.00 -13.99 19.43
C GLN A 199 -4.60 -13.63 18.96
N LEU A 200 -4.43 -12.49 18.27
CA LEU A 200 -3.13 -12.07 17.74
C LEU A 200 -2.15 -11.69 18.87
N ARG A 201 -2.61 -11.03 19.94
CA ARG A 201 -1.78 -10.73 21.11
C ARG A 201 -1.25 -12.02 21.77
N SER A 202 -2.08 -13.06 21.82
CA SER A 202 -1.70 -14.33 22.44
C SER A 202 -0.83 -15.22 21.56
N THR A 203 -1.01 -15.18 20.23
CA THR A 203 -0.36 -16.12 19.30
C THR A 203 0.84 -15.55 18.58
N LEU A 204 0.85 -14.26 18.21
CA LEU A 204 1.95 -13.69 17.46
C LEU A 204 3.27 -13.74 18.25
N PRO A 205 4.40 -14.06 17.61
CA PRO A 205 5.73 -14.01 18.24
C PRO A 205 6.04 -12.66 18.89
N ILE A 206 5.62 -11.54 18.28
CA ILE A 206 5.84 -10.20 18.84
C ILE A 206 4.90 -9.82 19.99
N ARG A 207 3.90 -10.67 20.32
CA ARG A 207 2.95 -10.48 21.43
C ARG A 207 2.16 -9.17 21.40
N ARG A 208 1.99 -8.59 20.23
CA ARG A 208 1.13 -7.41 20.00
C ARG A 208 0.53 -7.47 18.60
N VAL A 209 -0.51 -6.69 18.38
CA VAL A 209 -1.07 -6.49 17.04
C VAL A 209 -0.17 -5.55 16.25
N VAL A 210 0.02 -5.82 14.97
CA VAL A 210 0.71 -4.92 14.04
C VAL A 210 -0.20 -3.73 13.75
N GLY A 211 0.34 -2.53 13.92
CA GLY A 211 -0.35 -1.27 13.60
C GLY A 211 0.09 -0.67 12.27
N PRO A 212 -0.64 0.32 11.73
CA PRO A 212 -0.26 1.00 10.50
C PRO A 212 1.09 1.72 10.61
N ALA A 213 1.50 2.16 11.81
CA ALA A 213 2.80 2.78 12.04
C ALA A 213 3.98 1.83 11.81
N ASP A 214 3.83 0.54 12.12
CA ASP A 214 4.87 -0.47 11.85
C ASP A 214 5.13 -0.59 10.34
N VAL A 215 4.05 -0.56 9.55
CA VAL A 215 4.12 -0.64 8.08
C VAL A 215 4.65 0.66 7.49
N ALA A 216 4.23 1.80 8.02
CA ALA A 216 4.68 3.12 7.58
C ALA A 216 6.18 3.33 7.81
N ALA A 217 6.71 2.89 8.96
CA ALA A 217 8.13 2.96 9.26
C ALA A 217 8.98 2.20 8.22
N LEU A 218 8.55 0.99 7.84
CA LEU A 218 9.21 0.24 6.76
C LEU A 218 9.05 0.93 5.42
N SER A 219 7.88 1.51 5.13
CA SER A 219 7.64 2.23 3.87
C SER A 219 8.63 3.38 3.68
N VAL A 220 8.84 4.19 4.70
CA VAL A 220 9.83 5.27 4.68
C VAL A 220 11.25 4.71 4.55
N HIS A 221 11.60 3.64 5.30
CA HIS A 221 12.90 2.99 5.15
C HIS A 221 13.17 2.53 3.71
N VAL A 222 12.19 1.94 3.03
CA VAL A 222 12.33 1.50 1.63
C VAL A 222 12.46 2.69 0.67
N MET A 223 11.84 3.82 0.96
CA MET A 223 12.02 5.06 0.17
C MET A 223 13.46 5.57 0.28
N VAL A 224 14.01 5.69 1.47
CA VAL A 224 15.33 6.29 1.72
C VAL A 224 16.50 5.35 1.45
N ASN A 225 16.31 4.04 1.56
CA ASN A 225 17.36 3.06 1.30
C ASN A 225 17.47 2.75 -0.20
N THR A 226 18.36 3.46 -0.88
CA THR A 226 18.52 3.38 -2.34
C THR A 226 19.07 2.06 -2.87
N ALA A 227 19.53 1.15 -2.00
CA ALA A 227 20.00 -0.19 -2.38
C ALA A 227 18.85 -1.21 -2.55
N LEU A 228 17.61 -0.84 -2.16
CA LEU A 228 16.47 -1.76 -2.17
C LEU A 228 15.67 -1.64 -3.47
N THR A 229 15.62 -2.72 -4.26
CA THR A 229 14.72 -2.88 -5.43
C THR A 229 14.42 -4.35 -5.68
N GLY A 230 13.24 -4.67 -6.21
CA GLY A 230 12.78 -6.02 -6.52
C GLY A 230 12.48 -6.90 -5.32
N ALA A 231 12.47 -6.34 -4.11
CA ALA A 231 12.30 -7.09 -2.86
C ALA A 231 10.84 -7.10 -2.39
N THR A 232 10.50 -8.15 -1.64
CA THR A 232 9.24 -8.26 -0.88
C THR A 232 9.57 -8.31 0.60
N PHE A 233 8.93 -7.45 1.37
CA PHE A 233 9.13 -7.31 2.81
C PHE A 233 7.85 -7.66 3.57
N ASP A 234 7.92 -8.60 4.50
CA ASP A 234 6.81 -8.96 5.36
C ASP A 234 6.76 -8.07 6.60
N VAL A 235 5.55 -7.62 6.95
CA VAL A 235 5.26 -6.92 8.20
C VAL A 235 4.04 -7.57 8.84
N ASP A 236 4.25 -8.72 9.48
CA ASP A 236 3.16 -9.56 9.97
C ASP A 236 3.29 -10.00 11.45
N GLY A 237 4.32 -9.52 12.14
CA GLY A 237 4.58 -9.87 13.52
C GLY A 237 4.94 -11.34 13.74
N GLY A 238 5.33 -12.05 12.68
CA GLY A 238 5.59 -13.48 12.68
C GLY A 238 4.31 -14.33 12.46
N GLN A 239 3.24 -13.74 11.93
CA GLN A 239 1.97 -14.43 11.70
C GLN A 239 2.12 -15.65 10.78
N GLN A 240 3.09 -15.64 9.84
CA GLN A 240 3.34 -16.78 8.96
C GLN A 240 4.06 -17.94 9.66
N LEU A 241 4.64 -17.72 10.83
CA LEU A 241 5.39 -18.73 11.59
C LEU A 241 4.50 -19.51 12.57
N VAL A 242 3.32 -18.98 12.89
CA VAL A 242 2.40 -19.61 13.84
C VAL A 242 1.29 -20.32 13.07
N HIS A 243 1.08 -21.58 13.44
CA HIS A 243 -0.04 -22.38 12.93
C HIS A 243 -1.24 -22.17 13.89
N GLY A 244 -2.30 -21.57 13.38
CA GLY A 244 -3.58 -21.38 14.05
C GLY A 244 -4.67 -22.00 13.22
#